data_fdb2d4aff12c1a717b36610d807e3930
#
_entry.id   fdb2d4aff12c1a717b36610d807e3930
#
_cell.length_a   1.000
_cell.length_b   1.000
_cell.length_c   1.000
_cell.angle_alpha   90.00
_cell.angle_beta   90.00
_cell.angle_gamma   90.00
#
_symmetry.space_group_name_H-M   'P 1'
#
loop_
_entity.id
_entity.type
_entity.pdbx_description
1 polymer ?
#
loop_
_entity_poly.entity_id
_entity_poly.type
_entity_poly.pdbx_seq_one_letter_code
_entity_poly.pdbx_strand_id
1 'polypeptide(L)' 'MTEIYEEISKLSDKFRTMAYGLTPDENEVNEAVQELMMYFLQMNTETLKAIYDKDGIDGVTRYGAVALRRAL' A
#
# COMPACT_ATOMS: atom_id res chain seq x y z
N MET A 1 15.34 -1.38 -8.45
CA MET A 1 14.73 -1.18 -7.12
C MET A 1 14.04 0.17 -6.99
N THR A 2 14.68 1.23 -7.47
CA THR A 2 14.09 2.58 -7.47
C THR A 2 12.72 2.60 -8.15
N GLU A 3 12.58 1.86 -9.26
CA GLU A 3 11.34 1.80 -10.02
C GLU A 3 10.16 1.25 -9.22
N ILE A 4 10.41 0.23 -8.37
CA ILE A 4 9.37 -0.37 -7.54
C ILE A 4 8.85 0.67 -6.53
N TYR A 5 9.75 1.41 -5.90
CA TYR A 5 9.37 2.42 -4.93
C TYR A 5 8.63 3.59 -5.58
N GLU A 6 9.00 3.97 -6.80
CA GLU A 6 8.27 4.99 -7.55
C GLU A 6 6.84 4.54 -7.84
N GLU A 7 6.66 3.30 -8.26
CA GLU A 7 5.33 2.75 -8.53
C GLU A 7 4.50 2.67 -7.25
N ILE A 8 5.11 2.26 -6.14
CA ILE A 8 4.42 2.20 -4.86
C ILE A 8 3.99 3.58 -4.41
N SER A 9 4.84 4.59 -4.57
CA SER A 9 4.47 5.95 -4.16
C SER A 9 3.30 6.50 -4.97
N LYS A 10 3.14 6.06 -6.22
CA LYS A 10 1.99 6.43 -7.04
C LYS A 10 0.69 5.76 -6.58
N LEU A 11 0.79 4.69 -5.79
CA LEU A 11 -0.38 4.01 -5.27
C LEU A 11 -1.01 4.72 -4.07
N SER A 12 -0.36 5.72 -3.50
CA SER A 12 -0.86 6.38 -2.31
C SER A 12 -2.28 6.93 -2.49
N ASP A 13 -2.56 7.54 -3.64
CA ASP A 13 -3.89 8.06 -3.94
C ASP A 13 -4.92 6.94 -4.09
N LYS A 14 -4.52 5.84 -4.70
CA LYS A 14 -5.39 4.68 -4.86
C LYS A 14 -5.73 4.05 -3.51
N PHE A 15 -4.74 3.92 -2.64
CA PHE A 15 -4.97 3.41 -1.28
C PHE A 15 -5.85 4.37 -0.48
N ARG A 16 -5.68 5.67 -0.65
CA ARG A 16 -6.52 6.66 0.00
C ARG A 16 -7.99 6.49 -0.42
N THR A 17 -8.23 6.32 -1.72
CA THR A 17 -9.59 6.08 -2.23
C THR A 17 -10.19 4.81 -1.64
N MET A 18 -9.40 3.73 -1.55
CA MET A 18 -9.84 2.49 -0.92
C MET A 18 -10.20 2.69 0.55
N ALA A 19 -9.36 3.43 1.28
CA ALA A 19 -9.56 3.68 2.71
C ALA A 19 -10.82 4.51 2.96
N TYR A 20 -11.13 5.47 2.11
CA TYR A 20 -12.38 6.23 2.21
C TYR A 20 -13.62 5.35 2.06
N GLY A 21 -13.50 4.26 1.32
CA GLY A 21 -14.56 3.27 1.21
C GLY A 21 -14.75 2.43 2.48
N LEU A 22 -13.77 2.42 3.37
CA LEU A 22 -13.78 1.63 4.60
C LEU A 22 -14.14 2.45 5.85
N THR A 23 -13.83 3.73 5.83
CA THR A 23 -14.15 4.64 6.94
C THR A 23 -14.40 6.05 6.41
N PRO A 24 -15.36 6.80 6.98
CA PRO A 24 -15.56 8.21 6.60
C PRO A 24 -14.61 9.17 7.30
N ASP A 25 -13.83 8.70 8.27
CA ASP A 25 -12.94 9.56 9.06
C ASP A 25 -11.65 9.84 8.28
N GLU A 26 -11.47 11.09 7.86
CA GLU A 26 -10.31 11.52 7.09
C GLU A 26 -9.01 11.31 7.86
N ASN A 27 -9.00 11.51 9.17
CA ASN A 27 -7.80 11.29 9.98
C ASN A 27 -7.41 9.82 9.99
N GLU A 28 -8.37 8.92 10.11
CA GLU A 28 -8.10 7.49 10.04
C GLU A 28 -7.58 7.08 8.66
N VAL A 29 -8.15 7.65 7.60
CA VAL A 29 -7.69 7.39 6.23
C VAL A 29 -6.23 7.81 6.07
N ASN A 30 -5.90 9.04 6.46
CA ASN A 30 -4.54 9.56 6.32
C ASN A 30 -3.54 8.73 7.12
N GLU A 31 -3.89 8.39 8.35
CA GLU A 31 -3.02 7.61 9.23
C GLU A 31 -2.79 6.20 8.66
N ALA A 32 -3.85 5.53 8.23
CA ALA A 32 -3.75 4.18 7.69
C ALA A 32 -2.93 4.14 6.40
N VAL A 33 -3.12 5.11 5.52
CA VAL A 33 -2.35 5.18 4.26
C VAL A 33 -0.88 5.46 4.55
N GLN A 34 -0.57 6.38 5.47
CA GLN A 34 0.81 6.65 5.86
C GLN A 34 1.49 5.42 6.44
N GLU A 35 0.82 4.72 7.34
CA GLU A 35 1.36 3.49 7.94
C GLU A 35 1.62 2.42 6.88
N LEU A 36 0.70 2.27 5.93
CA LEU A 36 0.85 1.30 4.85
C LEU A 36 2.05 1.64 3.97
N MET A 37 2.20 2.92 3.59
CA MET A 37 3.33 3.35 2.77
C MET A 37 4.66 3.14 3.51
N MET A 38 4.71 3.46 4.79
CA MET A 38 5.89 3.20 5.61
C MET A 38 6.19 1.71 5.71
N TYR A 39 5.16 0.89 5.82
CA TYR A 39 5.33 -0.56 5.87
C TYR A 39 6.02 -1.08 4.60
N PHE A 40 5.60 -0.61 3.43
CA PHE A 40 6.25 -1.00 2.18
C PHE A 40 7.70 -0.54 2.12
N LEU A 41 7.99 0.68 2.59
CA LEU A 41 9.35 1.22 2.59
C LEU A 41 10.28 0.47 3.55
N GLN A 42 9.74 -0.07 4.64
CA GLN A 42 10.49 -0.82 5.64
C GLN A 42 10.52 -2.32 5.37
N MET A 43 9.69 -2.79 4.44
CA MET A 43 9.62 -4.20 4.10
C MET A 43 10.96 -4.68 3.54
N ASN A 44 11.33 -5.93 3.87
CA ASN A 44 12.51 -6.56 3.29
C ASN A 44 12.42 -6.47 1.76
N THR A 45 13.49 -5.96 1.15
CA THR A 45 13.54 -5.74 -0.30
C THR A 45 13.26 -7.01 -1.08
N GLU A 46 13.76 -8.15 -0.62
CA GLU A 46 13.55 -9.43 -1.29
C GLU A 46 12.08 -9.86 -1.25
N THR A 47 11.42 -9.62 -0.11
CA THR A 47 10.00 -9.92 0.04
C THR A 47 9.15 -9.05 -0.90
N LEU A 48 9.44 -7.76 -0.92
CA LEU A 48 8.73 -6.83 -1.81
C LEU A 48 8.95 -7.19 -3.27
N LYS A 49 10.19 -7.49 -3.63
CA LYS A 49 10.53 -7.89 -4.99
C LYS A 49 9.81 -9.19 -5.38
N ALA A 50 9.69 -10.14 -4.47
CA ALA A 50 8.99 -11.40 -4.72
C ALA A 50 7.51 -11.16 -5.02
N ILE A 51 6.86 -10.28 -4.27
CA ILE A 51 5.46 -9.90 -4.51
C ILE A 51 5.33 -9.26 -5.89
N TYR A 52 6.22 -8.33 -6.20
CA TYR A 52 6.22 -7.61 -7.47
C TYR A 52 6.50 -8.55 -8.66
N ASP A 53 7.48 -9.43 -8.52
CA ASP A 53 7.87 -10.35 -9.60
C ASP A 53 6.76 -11.37 -9.90
N LYS A 54 5.99 -11.75 -8.88
CA LYS A 54 4.91 -12.72 -9.06
C LYS A 54 3.69 -12.13 -9.75
N ASP A 55 3.21 -10.98 -9.27
CA ASP A 55 1.93 -10.41 -9.70
C ASP A 55 2.03 -8.96 -10.15
N GLY A 56 3.24 -8.40 -10.24
CA GLY A 56 3.45 -7.02 -10.62
C GLY A 56 2.90 -6.05 -9.59
N ILE A 57 2.60 -4.83 -10.05
CA ILE A 57 2.05 -3.79 -9.18
C ILE A 57 0.65 -4.16 -8.66
N ASP A 58 -0.09 -5.01 -9.37
CA ASP A 58 -1.39 -5.47 -8.92
C ASP A 58 -1.27 -6.32 -7.65
N GLY A 59 -0.20 -7.10 -7.50
CA GLY A 59 0.06 -7.87 -6.29
C GLY A 59 0.30 -6.97 -5.10
N VAL A 60 1.09 -5.91 -5.29
CA VAL A 60 1.36 -4.91 -4.26
C VAL A 60 0.05 -4.20 -3.87
N THR A 61 -0.75 -3.84 -4.86
CA THR A 61 -2.04 -3.17 -4.64
C THR A 61 -2.99 -4.06 -3.82
N ARG A 62 -3.08 -5.34 -4.15
CA ARG A 62 -3.91 -6.28 -3.39
C ARG A 62 -3.43 -6.47 -1.97
N TYR A 63 -2.13 -6.56 -1.78
CA TYR A 63 -1.54 -6.64 -0.45
C TYR A 63 -1.94 -5.43 0.39
N GLY A 64 -1.82 -4.23 -0.18
CA GLY A 64 -2.21 -3.00 0.49
C GLY A 64 -3.70 -2.95 0.80
N ALA A 65 -4.55 -3.42 -0.11
CA ALA A 65 -5.99 -3.44 0.10
C ALA A 65 -6.37 -4.34 1.29
N VAL A 66 -5.74 -5.51 1.41
CA VAL A 66 -5.95 -6.42 2.55
C VAL A 66 -5.50 -5.77 3.85
N ALA A 67 -4.32 -5.13 3.83
CA ALA A 67 -3.77 -4.46 5.00
C ALA A 67 -4.69 -3.33 5.48
N LEU A 68 -5.23 -2.53 4.55
CA LEU A 68 -6.16 -1.46 4.89
C LEU A 68 -7.44 -2.01 5.52
N ARG A 69 -7.98 -3.09 4.97
CA ARG A 69 -9.18 -3.72 5.53
C ARG A 69 -8.97 -4.23 6.95
N ARG A 70 -7.78 -4.73 7.24
CA ARG A 70 -7.43 -5.18 8.59
C ARG A 70 -7.21 -4.03 9.56
N ALA A 71 -6.70 -2.89 9.07
CA ALA A 71 -6.44 -1.71 9.89
C ALA A 71 -7.70 -0.89 10.16
N LEU A 72 -8.62 -0.91 9.25
CA LEU A 72 -9.85 -0.12 9.30
C LEU A 72 -11.08 -1.00 9.42
#